data_f33617e4326d2443f61fcf0cc4bb4c79
#
_entry.id   f33617e4326d2443f61fcf0cc4bb4c79
#
_cell.length_a   1.000
_cell.length_b   1.000
_cell.length_c   1.000
_cell.angle_alpha   90.00
_cell.angle_beta   90.00
_cell.angle_gamma   90.00
#
_symmetry.space_group_name_H-M   'P 1'
#
loop_
_entity.id
_entity.type
_entity.pdbx_description
1 polymer ?
#
loop_
_entity_poly.entity_id
_entity_poly.type
_entity_poly.pdbx_seq_one_letter_code
_entity_poly.pdbx_strand_id
1 'polypeptide(L)'
;MKLNENQLKKINENGYVILPDWFSDEEVKNIRKEMITVFNEKTEANIIEKSSGEVRTATGLHLRSKIFDDLTRHPKFFEPAKQIRGNNLYIQQTKINVKAAFTGEVWPWHYDFATHSGEDGVPKPLALNLHVFLDDVNEFNGPLYFIPKSHKYGSTPSKLDTVTTSY
;
A
#
# COMPACT_ATOMS: atom_id res chain seq x y z
N MET A 1 -11.87 -7.31 -13.13
CA MET A 1 -12.67 -7.36 -11.88
C MET A 1 -12.98 -5.94 -11.45
N LYS A 2 -14.26 -5.63 -11.20
CA LYS A 2 -14.70 -4.29 -10.84
C LYS A 2 -15.22 -4.26 -9.42
N LEU A 3 -15.11 -3.13 -8.77
CA LEU A 3 -15.78 -2.89 -7.49
C LEU A 3 -17.27 -2.73 -7.73
N ASN A 4 -18.07 -3.25 -6.81
CA ASN A 4 -19.51 -3.02 -6.81
C ASN A 4 -19.87 -1.64 -6.21
N GLU A 5 -21.13 -1.23 -6.34
CA GLU A 5 -21.58 0.08 -5.88
C GLU A 5 -21.36 0.32 -4.37
N ASN A 6 -21.55 -0.72 -3.54
CA ASN A 6 -21.34 -0.60 -2.10
C ASN A 6 -19.86 -0.40 -1.75
N GLN A 7 -18.94 -1.08 -2.46
CA GLN A 7 -17.50 -0.91 -2.30
C GLN A 7 -17.05 0.51 -2.72
N LEU A 8 -17.56 1.00 -3.86
CA LEU A 8 -17.30 2.38 -4.30
C LEU A 8 -17.85 3.41 -3.31
N LYS A 9 -19.06 3.17 -2.77
CA LYS A 9 -19.63 4.01 -1.73
C LYS A 9 -18.74 4.06 -0.49
N LYS A 10 -18.26 2.90 0.01
CA LYS A 10 -17.34 2.83 1.15
C LYS A 10 -16.06 3.64 0.92
N ILE A 11 -15.44 3.53 -0.25
CA ILE A 11 -14.25 4.33 -0.59
C ILE A 11 -14.57 5.82 -0.54
N ASN A 12 -15.67 6.25 -1.14
CA ASN A 12 -16.05 7.65 -1.17
C ASN A 12 -16.39 8.20 0.22
N GLU A 13 -17.03 7.41 1.07
CA GLU A 13 -17.42 7.81 2.41
C GLU A 13 -16.26 7.76 3.40
N ASN A 14 -15.52 6.65 3.43
CA ASN A 14 -14.51 6.36 4.44
C ASN A 14 -13.08 6.68 3.99
N GLY A 15 -12.82 6.71 2.68
CA GLY A 15 -11.49 6.88 2.12
C GLY A 15 -10.73 5.57 1.86
N TYR A 16 -11.32 4.44 2.26
CA TYR A 16 -10.75 3.11 2.02
C TYR A 16 -11.84 2.04 1.94
N VAL A 17 -11.45 0.88 1.41
CA VAL A 17 -12.23 -0.36 1.44
C VAL A 17 -11.30 -1.55 1.59
N ILE A 18 -11.69 -2.53 2.38
CA ILE A 18 -11.01 -3.82 2.49
C ILE A 18 -11.78 -4.82 1.65
N LEU A 19 -11.06 -5.59 0.87
CA LEU A 19 -11.58 -6.59 -0.06
C LEU A 19 -11.03 -7.97 0.34
N PRO A 20 -11.69 -8.69 1.25
CA PRO A 20 -11.28 -10.03 1.63
C PRO A 20 -11.25 -10.95 0.40
N ASP A 21 -10.30 -11.88 0.37
CA ASP A 21 -10.17 -12.91 -0.68
C ASP A 21 -10.09 -12.35 -2.11
N TRP A 22 -9.66 -11.07 -2.25
CA TRP A 22 -9.54 -10.43 -3.56
C TRP A 22 -8.43 -11.05 -4.41
N PHE A 23 -7.37 -11.51 -3.78
CA PHE A 23 -6.33 -12.35 -4.37
C PHE A 23 -6.45 -13.76 -3.81
N SER A 24 -6.22 -14.77 -4.66
CA SER A 24 -6.19 -16.16 -4.22
C SER A 24 -4.88 -16.46 -3.48
N ASP A 25 -4.88 -17.53 -2.69
CA ASP A 25 -3.68 -18.00 -1.97
C ASP A 25 -2.53 -18.30 -2.94
N GLU A 26 -2.84 -18.82 -4.13
CA GLU A 26 -1.82 -19.08 -5.15
C GLU A 26 -1.20 -17.79 -5.70
N GLU A 27 -2.00 -16.76 -5.96
CA GLU A 27 -1.50 -15.45 -6.39
C GLU A 27 -0.61 -14.83 -5.31
N VAL A 28 -1.06 -14.85 -4.06
CA VAL A 28 -0.28 -14.35 -2.91
C VAL A 28 1.02 -15.14 -2.75
N LYS A 29 0.99 -16.45 -2.85
CA LYS A 29 2.16 -17.33 -2.78
C LYS A 29 3.19 -16.99 -3.88
N ASN A 30 2.73 -16.73 -5.09
CA ASN A 30 3.60 -16.35 -6.21
C ASN A 30 4.25 -14.98 -5.98
N ILE A 31 3.49 -14.00 -5.46
CA ILE A 31 4.03 -12.69 -5.09
C ILE A 31 5.07 -12.83 -3.97
N ARG A 32 4.81 -13.64 -2.93
CA ARG A 32 5.77 -13.89 -1.84
C ARG A 32 7.05 -14.54 -2.32
N LYS A 33 6.96 -15.48 -3.25
CA LYS A 33 8.15 -16.11 -3.83
C LYS A 33 9.03 -15.09 -4.56
N GLU A 34 8.41 -14.22 -5.34
CA GLU A 34 9.12 -13.17 -6.06
C GLU A 34 9.69 -12.08 -5.12
N MET A 35 8.99 -11.77 -4.04
CA MET A 35 9.50 -10.89 -2.99
C MET A 35 10.87 -11.33 -2.47
N ILE A 36 11.05 -12.63 -2.23
CA ILE A 36 12.34 -13.18 -1.76
C ILE A 36 13.45 -12.92 -2.80
N THR A 37 13.13 -13.08 -4.08
CA THR A 37 14.08 -12.79 -5.16
C THR A 37 14.53 -11.33 -5.13
N VAL A 38 13.57 -10.41 -5.05
CA VAL A 38 13.86 -8.97 -5.01
C VAL A 38 14.62 -8.57 -3.75
N PHE A 39 14.34 -9.19 -2.61
CA PHE A 39 15.03 -8.89 -1.34
C PHE A 39 16.50 -9.32 -1.34
N ASN A 40 16.84 -10.36 -2.10
CA ASN A 40 18.22 -10.85 -2.24
C ASN A 40 19.08 -9.99 -3.19
N GLU A 41 18.50 -9.05 -3.90
CA GLU A 41 19.25 -8.15 -4.77
C GLU A 41 20.05 -7.14 -3.93
N LYS A 42 21.33 -6.98 -4.28
CA LYS A 42 22.21 -5.95 -3.70
C LYS A 42 22.01 -4.63 -4.43
N THR A 43 21.09 -3.82 -3.95
CA THR A 43 20.72 -2.54 -4.56
C THR A 43 20.28 -1.53 -3.50
N GLU A 44 20.48 -0.24 -3.78
CA GLU A 44 19.99 0.86 -2.94
C GLU A 44 18.45 0.95 -2.90
N ALA A 45 17.77 0.31 -3.85
CA ALA A 45 16.31 0.19 -3.85
C ALA A 45 15.77 -0.74 -2.75
N ASN A 46 16.65 -1.49 -2.07
CA ASN A 46 16.35 -2.25 -0.86
C ASN A 46 16.84 -1.46 0.36
N ILE A 47 15.90 -0.83 1.07
CA ILE A 47 16.17 -0.08 2.30
C ILE A 47 16.27 -1.07 3.45
N ILE A 48 17.41 -1.07 4.11
CA ILE A 48 17.74 -2.01 5.18
C ILE A 48 17.35 -1.43 6.54
N GLU A 49 16.73 -2.25 7.38
CA GLU A 49 16.47 -1.92 8.77
C GLU A 49 17.80 -1.91 9.55
N LYS A 50 18.09 -0.79 10.20
CA LYS A 50 19.38 -0.61 10.88
C LYS A 50 19.59 -1.56 12.05
N SER A 51 18.53 -1.95 12.71
CA SER A 51 18.56 -2.78 13.92
C SER A 51 18.78 -4.27 13.62
N SER A 52 18.21 -4.77 12.52
CA SER A 52 18.24 -6.21 12.18
C SER A 52 19.12 -6.53 10.97
N GLY A 53 19.41 -5.57 10.12
CA GLY A 53 20.09 -5.80 8.83
C GLY A 53 19.20 -6.42 7.75
N GLU A 54 17.91 -6.56 8.02
CA GLU A 54 16.93 -7.12 7.07
C GLU A 54 16.34 -6.04 6.17
N VAL A 55 15.80 -6.44 5.03
CA VAL A 55 15.10 -5.52 4.14
C VAL A 55 13.81 -5.02 4.80
N ARG A 56 13.73 -3.72 5.04
CA ARG A 56 12.54 -3.04 5.55
C ARG A 56 11.59 -2.65 4.43
N THR A 57 12.14 -2.12 3.35
CA THR A 57 11.36 -1.66 2.20
C THR A 57 12.11 -1.96 0.92
N ALA A 58 11.44 -2.55 -0.05
CA ALA A 58 11.95 -2.67 -1.43
C ALA A 58 11.09 -1.78 -2.34
N THR A 59 11.74 -0.92 -3.14
CA THR A 59 11.08 0.05 -4.01
C THR A 59 11.31 -0.25 -5.49
N GLY A 60 10.51 0.39 -6.37
CA GLY A 60 10.67 0.27 -7.80
C GLY A 60 10.43 -1.14 -8.37
N LEU A 61 9.59 -1.93 -7.72
CA LEU A 61 9.41 -3.35 -8.00
C LEU A 61 9.06 -3.65 -9.45
N HIS A 62 8.22 -2.83 -10.07
CA HIS A 62 7.77 -2.99 -11.48
C HIS A 62 8.91 -2.78 -12.50
N LEU A 63 10.00 -2.13 -12.08
CA LEU A 63 11.21 -1.95 -12.91
C LEU A 63 12.21 -3.09 -12.73
N ARG A 64 12.06 -3.89 -11.69
CA ARG A 64 13.02 -4.91 -11.25
C ARG A 64 12.54 -6.33 -11.50
N SER A 65 11.24 -6.54 -11.57
CA SER A 65 10.65 -7.86 -11.74
C SER A 65 9.46 -7.82 -12.68
N LYS A 66 9.47 -8.74 -13.64
CA LYS A 66 8.34 -8.91 -14.56
C LYS A 66 7.05 -9.28 -13.83
N ILE A 67 7.12 -10.06 -12.78
CA ILE A 67 5.94 -10.44 -11.98
C ILE A 67 5.31 -9.21 -11.34
N PHE A 68 6.11 -8.32 -10.77
CA PHE A 68 5.60 -7.07 -10.21
C PHE A 68 5.15 -6.08 -11.28
N ASP A 69 5.78 -6.05 -12.46
CA ASP A 69 5.30 -5.26 -13.58
C ASP A 69 3.93 -5.78 -14.08
N ASP A 70 3.79 -7.07 -14.27
CA ASP A 70 2.51 -7.68 -14.64
C ASP A 70 1.42 -7.45 -13.58
N LEU A 71 1.80 -7.47 -12.29
CA LEU A 71 0.87 -7.21 -11.18
C LEU A 71 0.30 -5.78 -11.24
N THR A 72 1.08 -4.78 -11.63
CA THR A 72 0.60 -3.41 -11.77
C THR A 72 -0.49 -3.25 -12.82
N ARG A 73 -0.50 -4.13 -13.82
CA ARG A 73 -1.50 -4.17 -14.89
C ARG A 73 -2.59 -5.21 -14.65
N HIS A 74 -2.51 -5.93 -13.54
CA HIS A 74 -3.45 -6.99 -13.22
C HIS A 74 -4.86 -6.41 -13.07
N PRO A 75 -5.91 -7.05 -13.65
CA PRO A 75 -7.27 -6.52 -13.58
C PRO A 75 -7.79 -6.27 -12.16
N LYS A 76 -7.29 -7.00 -11.17
CA LYS A 76 -7.62 -6.80 -9.73
C LYS A 76 -7.13 -5.47 -9.17
N PHE A 77 -6.12 -4.86 -9.76
CA PHE A 77 -5.64 -3.52 -9.42
C PHE A 77 -6.13 -2.48 -10.42
N PHE A 78 -5.94 -2.75 -11.70
CA PHE A 78 -6.17 -1.76 -12.73
C PHE A 78 -7.64 -1.35 -12.89
N GLU A 79 -8.56 -2.31 -12.83
CA GLU A 79 -9.98 -2.01 -12.99
C GLU A 79 -10.57 -1.19 -11.82
N PRO A 80 -10.30 -1.52 -10.54
CA PRO A 80 -10.66 -0.65 -9.42
C PRO A 80 -10.06 0.76 -9.52
N ALA A 81 -8.79 0.86 -9.88
CA ALA A 81 -8.14 2.16 -10.04
C ALA A 81 -8.83 3.02 -11.11
N LYS A 82 -9.17 2.44 -12.25
CA LYS A 82 -9.93 3.12 -13.32
C LYS A 82 -11.32 3.57 -12.86
N GLN A 83 -12.03 2.74 -12.10
CA GLN A 83 -13.34 3.12 -11.57
C GLN A 83 -13.27 4.34 -10.65
N ILE A 84 -12.19 4.47 -9.88
CA ILE A 84 -12.05 5.53 -8.87
C ILE A 84 -11.43 6.79 -9.46
N ARG A 85 -10.46 6.68 -10.38
CA ARG A 85 -9.64 7.78 -10.87
C ARG A 85 -9.73 8.06 -12.36
N GLY A 86 -10.47 7.24 -13.11
CA GLY A 86 -10.58 7.37 -14.57
C GLY A 86 -9.47 6.66 -15.33
N ASN A 87 -9.37 6.93 -16.63
CA ASN A 87 -8.51 6.15 -17.53
C ASN A 87 -7.05 6.63 -17.58
N ASN A 88 -6.77 7.86 -17.20
CA ASN A 88 -5.43 8.46 -17.29
C ASN A 88 -4.65 8.19 -16.01
N LEU A 89 -4.12 6.98 -15.89
CA LEU A 89 -3.39 6.50 -14.74
C LEU A 89 -1.91 6.31 -15.06
N TYR A 90 -1.08 6.55 -14.08
CA TYR A 90 0.34 6.17 -14.11
C TYR A 90 0.73 5.59 -12.75
N ILE A 91 1.82 4.84 -12.71
CA ILE A 91 2.37 4.28 -11.49
C ILE A 91 3.27 5.32 -10.86
N GLN A 92 2.89 5.83 -9.70
CA GLN A 92 3.73 6.73 -8.93
C GLN A 92 4.86 5.97 -8.24
N GLN A 93 4.53 4.85 -7.59
CA GLN A 93 5.48 4.03 -6.85
C GLN A 93 4.97 2.60 -6.72
N THR A 94 5.90 1.64 -6.71
CA THR A 94 5.64 0.28 -6.25
C THR A 94 6.63 -0.07 -5.14
N LYS A 95 6.12 -0.62 -4.04
CA LYS A 95 6.97 -0.99 -2.90
C LYS A 95 6.40 -2.19 -2.15
N ILE A 96 7.28 -2.92 -1.49
CA ILE A 96 6.94 -3.85 -0.41
C ILE A 96 7.47 -3.24 0.88
N ASN A 97 6.62 -3.14 1.88
CA ASN A 97 7.00 -2.78 3.23
C ASN A 97 6.93 -4.02 4.12
N VAL A 98 7.99 -4.27 4.85
CA VAL A 98 8.05 -5.34 5.86
C VAL A 98 8.02 -4.69 7.23
N LYS A 99 7.21 -5.24 8.10
CA LYS A 99 7.26 -4.93 9.52
C LYS A 99 7.72 -6.18 10.26
N ALA A 100 9.01 -6.21 10.58
CA ALA A 100 9.60 -7.33 11.31
C ALA A 100 8.96 -7.44 12.69
N ALA A 101 8.69 -8.68 13.13
CA ALA A 101 8.18 -8.95 14.45
C ALA A 101 9.16 -8.45 15.51
N PHE A 102 8.64 -7.83 16.58
CA PHE A 102 9.36 -7.31 17.75
C PHE A 102 10.34 -6.15 17.51
N THR A 103 10.79 -5.90 16.29
CA THR A 103 11.81 -4.90 15.96
C THR A 103 11.35 -3.83 14.99
N GLY A 104 10.19 -3.99 14.37
CA GLY A 104 9.65 -3.04 13.40
C GLY A 104 9.30 -1.68 14.02
N GLU A 105 9.82 -0.60 13.44
CA GLU A 105 9.51 0.76 13.88
C GLU A 105 8.03 1.10 13.72
N VAL A 106 7.54 1.98 14.60
CA VAL A 106 6.19 2.55 14.48
C VAL A 106 6.20 3.60 13.37
N TRP A 107 5.26 3.49 12.47
CA TRP A 107 5.03 4.50 11.44
C TRP A 107 4.06 5.56 12.00
N PRO A 108 4.45 6.85 12.02
CA PRO A 108 3.56 7.90 12.48
C PRO A 108 2.38 8.07 11.54
N TRP A 109 1.29 8.63 12.06
CA TRP A 109 0.17 9.04 11.23
C TRP A 109 0.58 10.04 10.17
N HIS A 110 0.24 9.77 8.92
CA HIS A 110 0.57 10.64 7.80
C HIS A 110 -0.46 10.53 6.67
N TYR A 111 -0.44 11.49 5.80
CA TYR A 111 -0.99 11.41 4.44
C TYR A 111 0.16 11.26 3.46
N ASP A 112 0.09 10.29 2.59
CA ASP A 112 1.10 10.13 1.53
C ASP A 112 1.17 11.36 0.63
N PHE A 113 0.04 12.04 0.42
CA PHE A 113 0.00 13.27 -0.37
C PHE A 113 0.89 14.39 0.20
N ALA A 114 1.07 14.48 1.51
CA ALA A 114 1.96 15.50 2.10
C ALA A 114 3.40 15.33 1.62
N THR A 115 3.88 14.09 1.57
CA THR A 115 5.20 13.74 1.03
C THR A 115 5.24 14.00 -0.48
N HIS A 116 4.29 13.45 -1.23
CA HIS A 116 4.27 13.58 -2.69
C HIS A 116 4.10 15.03 -3.16
N SER A 117 3.38 15.85 -2.44
CA SER A 117 3.25 17.28 -2.77
C SER A 117 4.54 18.06 -2.51
N GLY A 118 5.23 17.76 -1.39
CA GLY A 118 6.45 18.45 -1.00
C GLY A 118 7.69 18.01 -1.77
N GLU A 119 7.84 16.71 -1.97
CA GLU A 119 9.05 16.11 -2.55
C GLU A 119 8.93 15.85 -4.05
N ASP A 120 7.76 15.38 -4.51
CA ASP A 120 7.54 14.98 -5.91
C ASP A 120 6.79 16.05 -6.73
N GLY A 121 6.35 17.13 -6.10
CA GLY A 121 5.62 18.23 -6.78
C GLY A 121 4.22 17.84 -7.26
N VAL A 122 3.59 16.83 -6.66
CA VAL A 122 2.24 16.38 -7.02
C VAL A 122 1.22 17.46 -6.64
N PRO A 123 0.46 18.03 -7.60
CA PRO A 123 -0.32 19.25 -7.34
C PRO A 123 -1.65 19.01 -6.62
N LYS A 124 -2.18 17.77 -6.62
CA LYS A 124 -3.50 17.43 -6.07
C LYS A 124 -3.51 16.05 -5.44
N PRO A 125 -4.31 15.80 -4.38
CA PRO A 125 -4.41 14.51 -3.68
C PRO A 125 -5.22 13.49 -4.49
N LEU A 126 -4.76 13.16 -5.69
CA LEU A 126 -5.41 12.20 -6.59
C LEU A 126 -4.79 10.80 -6.53
N ALA A 127 -3.76 10.61 -5.75
CA ALA A 127 -3.15 9.30 -5.58
C ALA A 127 -4.13 8.27 -4.98
N LEU A 128 -3.95 7.03 -5.36
CA LEU A 128 -4.68 5.88 -4.84
C LEU A 128 -3.68 4.80 -4.48
N ASN A 129 -3.69 4.35 -3.24
CA ASN A 129 -2.90 3.22 -2.79
C ASN A 129 -3.69 1.92 -2.94
N LEU A 130 -3.06 0.92 -3.52
CA LEU A 130 -3.59 -0.42 -3.68
C LEU A 130 -2.64 -1.38 -2.96
N HIS A 131 -3.10 -1.98 -1.88
CA HIS A 131 -2.30 -2.87 -1.04
C HIS A 131 -2.75 -4.32 -1.19
N VAL A 132 -1.79 -5.24 -1.20
CA VAL A 132 -2.01 -6.67 -0.99
C VAL A 132 -1.25 -7.07 0.25
N PHE A 133 -1.95 -7.63 1.22
CA PHE A 133 -1.31 -8.26 2.36
C PHE A 133 -0.76 -9.61 1.92
N LEU A 134 0.51 -9.84 2.19
CA LEU A 134 1.20 -11.07 1.81
C LEU A 134 1.25 -12.09 2.95
N ASP A 135 0.87 -11.67 4.14
CA ASP A 135 0.75 -12.48 5.36
C ASP A 135 -0.59 -12.21 6.02
N ASP A 136 -1.01 -13.12 6.90
CA ASP A 136 -2.15 -12.89 7.79
C ASP A 136 -1.83 -11.72 8.72
N VAL A 137 -2.71 -10.73 8.75
CA VAL A 137 -2.52 -9.51 9.53
C VAL A 137 -3.51 -9.48 10.68
N ASN A 138 -3.00 -9.24 11.88
CA ASN A 138 -3.76 -9.05 13.11
C ASN A 138 -3.16 -7.92 13.95
N GLU A 139 -3.77 -7.62 15.08
CA GLU A 139 -3.36 -6.51 15.97
C GLU A 139 -1.92 -6.61 16.51
N PHE A 140 -1.29 -7.81 16.47
CA PHE A 140 0.03 -8.06 17.05
C PHE A 140 1.17 -8.05 16.03
N ASN A 141 0.87 -8.10 14.72
CA ASN A 141 1.90 -8.23 13.69
C ASN A 141 2.01 -7.03 12.74
N GLY A 142 1.67 -5.84 13.22
CA GLY A 142 1.88 -4.59 12.50
C GLY A 142 0.81 -4.27 11.46
N PRO A 143 -0.46 -4.22 11.86
CA PRO A 143 -1.56 -3.86 10.96
C PRO A 143 -1.46 -2.42 10.48
N LEU A 144 -2.12 -2.14 9.37
CA LEU A 144 -2.40 -0.77 8.96
C LEU A 144 -3.61 -0.24 9.73
N TYR A 145 -3.49 0.99 10.20
CA TYR A 145 -4.60 1.70 10.83
C TYR A 145 -5.08 2.81 9.91
N PHE A 146 -6.40 2.95 9.79
CA PHE A 146 -7.04 4.00 9.00
C PHE A 146 -7.96 4.83 9.86
N ILE A 147 -7.96 6.15 9.64
CA ILE A 147 -8.94 7.05 10.23
C ILE A 147 -10.06 7.27 9.20
N PRO A 148 -11.26 6.73 9.41
CA PRO A 148 -12.37 6.91 8.47
C PRO A 148 -12.63 8.38 8.17
N LYS A 149 -12.90 8.70 6.90
CA LYS A 149 -13.19 10.06 6.41
C LYS A 149 -12.00 11.02 6.44
N SER A 150 -10.82 10.61 6.91
CA SER A 150 -9.64 11.50 7.00
C SER A 150 -9.23 12.11 5.66
N HIS A 151 -9.47 11.42 4.55
CA HIS A 151 -9.23 11.95 3.20
C HIS A 151 -9.99 13.24 2.88
N LYS A 152 -10.98 13.61 3.71
CA LYS A 152 -11.78 14.84 3.58
C LYS A 152 -11.29 15.98 4.48
N TYR A 153 -10.32 15.73 5.36
CA TYR A 153 -9.91 16.74 6.36
C TYR A 153 -8.87 17.73 5.84
N GLY A 154 -8.16 17.39 4.77
CA GLY A 154 -7.16 18.26 4.16
C GLY A 154 -5.86 18.46 4.97
N SER A 155 -5.76 17.90 6.17
CA SER A 155 -4.57 17.98 7.02
C SER A 155 -4.39 16.73 7.87
N THR A 156 -3.15 16.39 8.20
CA THR A 156 -2.86 15.28 9.12
C THR A 156 -3.35 15.62 10.52
N PRO A 157 -4.06 14.72 11.21
CA PRO A 157 -4.45 14.93 12.59
C PRO A 157 -3.23 15.21 13.48
N SER A 158 -3.24 16.31 14.19
CA SER A 158 -2.12 16.73 15.06
C SER A 158 -2.03 15.97 16.37
N LYS A 159 -3.09 15.24 16.74
CA LYS A 159 -3.17 14.43 17.96
C LYS A 159 -3.87 13.11 17.68
N LEU A 160 -3.34 12.06 18.25
CA LEU A 160 -3.85 10.69 18.26
C LEU A 160 -4.98 10.52 19.29
N ASP A 161 -6.05 11.30 19.22
CA ASP A 161 -7.11 11.19 20.21
C ASP A 161 -8.13 10.08 19.92
N THR A 162 -8.08 9.47 18.74
CA THR A 162 -8.94 8.33 18.42
C THR A 162 -8.25 7.40 17.44
N VAL A 163 -7.90 6.25 17.91
CA VAL A 163 -7.49 5.13 17.05
C VAL A 163 -8.76 4.42 16.62
N THR A 164 -9.13 4.54 15.36
CA THR A 164 -10.10 3.65 14.76
C THR A 164 -9.37 2.62 13.95
N THR A 165 -9.44 1.41 14.40
CA THR A 165 -8.93 0.25 13.66
C THR A 165 -9.97 -0.19 12.64
N SER A 166 -9.51 -0.57 11.47
CA SER A 166 -10.29 -1.37 10.55
C SER A 166 -9.40 -2.47 10.02
N TYR A 167 -9.81 -3.65 10.31
CA TYR A 167 -9.25 -4.89 9.78
C TYR A 167 -9.96 -5.25 8.49
#